data_b17037bbd521ccf8ab8237e08e23fb8e
#
_entry.id   b17037bbd521ccf8ab8237e08e23fb8e
#
_cell.length_a   1.000
_cell.length_b   1.000
_cell.length_c   1.000
_cell.angle_alpha   90.00
_cell.angle_beta   90.00
_cell.angle_gamma   90.00
#
_symmetry.space_group_name_H-M   'P 1'
#
loop_
_entity.id
_entity.type
_entity.pdbx_description
1 polymer ?
#
loop_
_entity_poly.entity_id
_entity_poly.type
_entity_poly.pdbx_seq_one_letter_code
_entity_poly.pdbx_strand_id
1 'polypeptide(L)'
;VNLERFPEARVDLSYRSAALGRTLQTSLRLTGEKPSARWTEVVRETPEEVRYKVSWRNADGTVVEGDEQTAAPGMLRVDAPVRDTMHISVAATGDFKERLAQVLGTFRYADPAHGYVVDHTLTFTSDAQVQAFDVELLDPERRDYDYRYTLIYKSGRVKDVPEEGTLPGEPGFLVIGERFDLEVQLLGALLTYDDRVRMVKVDITCPDAADEDEREASFVFNTGGEMTQNFRVDLRDGGQARYSAEVEYFSAAGEVTRTQLGLIGEKKLIIPPLLPEPEPEPTPDGG
;
A
#
# COMPACT_ATOMS: atom_id res chain seq x y z
N VAL A 1 -0.34 13.93 31.87
CA VAL A 1 -1.25 13.07 31.08
C VAL A 1 -1.62 13.86 29.84
N ASN A 2 -1.47 13.26 28.65
CA ASN A 2 -2.03 13.84 27.42
C ASN A 2 -3.56 13.58 27.43
N LEU A 3 -4.29 14.51 28.02
CA LEU A 3 -5.75 14.38 28.23
C LEU A 3 -6.57 14.75 26.98
N GLU A 4 -5.92 15.21 25.88
CA GLU A 4 -6.61 15.41 24.60
C GLU A 4 -6.96 14.06 23.98
N ARG A 5 -6.02 13.11 24.02
CA ARG A 5 -6.23 11.76 23.48
C ARG A 5 -6.86 10.82 24.48
N PHE A 6 -6.41 10.90 25.74
CA PHE A 6 -6.93 10.09 26.85
C PHE A 6 -7.72 11.01 27.80
N PRO A 7 -9.00 11.28 27.50
CA PRO A 7 -9.79 12.23 28.28
C PRO A 7 -10.00 11.79 29.74
N GLU A 8 -9.70 10.51 30.02
CA GLU A 8 -9.83 9.95 31.35
C GLU A 8 -8.71 8.94 31.63
N ALA A 9 -8.11 9.03 32.81
CA ALA A 9 -7.27 7.97 33.39
C ALA A 9 -7.85 7.53 34.72
N ARG A 10 -7.94 6.23 34.93
CA ARG A 10 -8.32 5.60 36.19
C ARG A 10 -7.08 4.98 36.83
N VAL A 11 -6.84 5.28 38.09
CA VAL A 11 -5.73 4.74 38.87
C VAL A 11 -6.30 3.89 40.00
N ASP A 12 -6.13 2.59 39.89
CA ASP A 12 -6.48 1.64 40.96
C ASP A 12 -5.27 1.47 41.88
N LEU A 13 -5.42 1.81 43.12
CA LEU A 13 -4.37 1.78 44.14
C LEU A 13 -4.67 0.71 45.18
N SER A 14 -3.66 -0.02 45.61
CA SER A 14 -3.76 -0.99 46.67
C SER A 14 -2.56 -0.97 47.61
N TYR A 15 -2.82 -1.10 48.92
CA TYR A 15 -1.81 -1.20 49.97
C TYR A 15 -2.16 -2.32 50.95
N ARG A 16 -1.23 -3.25 51.14
CA ARG A 16 -1.43 -4.31 52.15
C ARG A 16 -0.89 -3.88 53.50
N SER A 17 -1.78 -3.52 54.40
CA SER A 17 -1.41 -3.15 55.77
C SER A 17 -1.17 -4.40 56.65
N ALA A 18 0.04 -4.57 57.13
CA ALA A 18 0.39 -5.64 58.06
C ALA A 18 -0.26 -5.40 59.44
N ALA A 19 -0.28 -4.14 59.88
CA ALA A 19 -0.87 -3.77 61.18
C ALA A 19 -2.39 -3.97 61.21
N LEU A 20 -3.08 -3.81 60.10
CA LEU A 20 -4.53 -4.01 59.99
C LEU A 20 -4.90 -5.43 59.51
N GLY A 21 -3.93 -6.22 59.04
CA GLY A 21 -4.16 -7.56 58.50
C GLY A 21 -5.03 -7.59 57.21
N ARG A 22 -5.19 -6.45 56.53
CA ARG A 22 -6.06 -6.32 55.36
C ARG A 22 -5.44 -5.46 54.24
N THR A 23 -5.94 -5.63 53.03
CA THR A 23 -5.60 -4.77 51.89
C THR A 23 -6.56 -3.58 51.84
N LEU A 24 -6.01 -2.38 51.80
CA LEU A 24 -6.72 -1.13 51.55
C LEU A 24 -6.67 -0.88 50.04
N GLN A 25 -7.81 -0.49 49.46
CA GLN A 25 -7.91 -0.27 47.99
C GLN A 25 -8.76 0.96 47.72
N THR A 26 -8.40 1.65 46.64
CA THR A 26 -9.20 2.77 46.10
C THR A 26 -9.01 2.87 44.59
N SER A 27 -9.93 3.56 43.95
CA SER A 27 -9.88 3.88 42.54
C SER A 27 -10.04 5.39 42.37
N LEU A 28 -9.07 6.03 41.76
CA LEU A 28 -9.05 7.46 41.50
C LEU A 28 -9.27 7.70 40.01
N ARG A 29 -10.06 8.71 39.68
CA ARG A 29 -10.35 9.14 38.34
C ARG A 29 -9.72 10.48 38.09
N LEU A 30 -8.92 10.59 37.00
CA LEU A 30 -8.28 11.80 36.50
C LEU A 30 -8.91 12.20 35.17
N THR A 31 -9.24 13.47 35.01
CA THR A 31 -9.80 14.03 33.78
C THR A 31 -9.18 15.39 33.51
N GLY A 32 -9.40 16.00 32.33
CA GLY A 32 -8.96 17.35 32.03
C GLY A 32 -9.45 18.38 33.02
N GLU A 33 -10.66 18.24 33.54
CA GLU A 33 -11.24 19.14 34.56
C GLU A 33 -10.70 18.84 35.96
N LYS A 34 -10.32 17.59 36.23
CA LYS A 34 -9.80 17.13 37.51
C LYS A 34 -8.51 16.33 37.31
N PRO A 35 -7.38 17.02 37.03
CA PRO A 35 -6.11 16.37 36.66
C PRO A 35 -5.35 15.78 37.84
N SER A 36 -5.85 15.92 39.07
CA SER A 36 -5.24 15.37 40.26
C SER A 36 -6.29 14.82 41.22
N ALA A 37 -5.93 13.76 41.95
CA ALA A 37 -6.76 13.15 42.97
C ALA A 37 -5.90 12.75 44.16
N ARG A 38 -6.50 12.56 45.31
CA ARG A 38 -5.80 12.25 46.56
C ARG A 38 -6.46 11.05 47.21
N TRP A 39 -5.65 10.08 47.63
CA TRP A 39 -6.03 9.02 48.55
C TRP A 39 -5.36 9.22 49.90
N THR A 40 -6.09 9.12 50.98
CA THR A 40 -5.58 9.27 52.33
C THR A 40 -6.15 8.17 53.18
N GLU A 41 -5.27 7.41 53.82
CA GLU A 41 -5.60 6.36 54.79
C GLU A 41 -4.80 6.54 56.08
N VAL A 42 -5.37 6.17 57.18
CA VAL A 42 -4.68 6.19 58.48
C VAL A 42 -4.23 4.78 58.79
N VAL A 43 -2.93 4.57 58.74
CA VAL A 43 -2.28 3.30 59.09
C VAL A 43 -1.34 3.50 60.28
N ARG A 44 -1.07 2.41 61.02
CA ARG A 44 -0.19 2.46 62.20
C ARG A 44 1.28 2.13 61.90
N GLU A 45 1.53 1.79 60.67
CA GLU A 45 2.86 1.51 60.10
C GLU A 45 3.24 2.56 59.08
N THR A 46 4.53 2.66 58.78
CA THR A 46 5.01 3.48 57.64
C THR A 46 4.91 2.62 56.37
N PRO A 47 4.03 2.97 55.40
CA PRO A 47 3.97 2.25 54.13
C PRO A 47 5.29 2.35 53.37
N GLU A 48 5.82 1.23 52.87
CA GLU A 48 7.02 1.19 52.06
C GLU A 48 6.66 1.29 50.56
N GLU A 49 5.64 0.55 50.17
CA GLU A 49 5.20 0.48 48.76
C GLU A 49 3.66 0.48 48.64
N VAL A 50 3.17 1.12 47.60
CA VAL A 50 1.78 1.07 47.17
C VAL A 50 1.77 0.47 45.77
N ARG A 51 0.92 -0.54 45.55
CA ARG A 51 0.71 -1.06 44.20
C ARG A 51 -0.33 -0.21 43.50
N TYR A 52 -0.13 -0.01 42.20
CA TYR A 52 -1.08 0.71 41.39
C TYR A 52 -1.16 0.14 40.00
N LYS A 53 -2.33 0.27 39.36
CA LYS A 53 -2.59 -0.01 37.97
C LYS A 53 -3.31 1.18 37.38
N VAL A 54 -2.89 1.62 36.20
CA VAL A 54 -3.52 2.72 35.47
C VAL A 54 -4.23 2.18 34.25
N SER A 55 -5.46 2.64 34.06
CA SER A 55 -6.23 2.38 32.83
C SER A 55 -6.57 3.73 32.19
N TRP A 56 -6.32 3.85 30.88
CA TRP A 56 -6.61 5.06 30.13
C TRP A 56 -7.80 4.82 29.20
N ARG A 57 -8.72 5.75 29.15
CA ARG A 57 -9.85 5.71 28.22
C ARG A 57 -9.57 6.63 27.05
N ASN A 58 -9.63 6.09 25.84
CA ASN A 58 -9.58 6.85 24.59
C ASN A 58 -10.85 7.68 24.37
N ALA A 59 -10.78 8.64 23.44
CA ALA A 59 -11.94 9.46 23.05
C ALA A 59 -13.08 8.64 22.43
N ASP A 60 -12.77 7.50 21.81
CA ASP A 60 -13.74 6.55 21.24
C ASP A 60 -14.37 5.60 22.29
N GLY A 61 -13.92 5.72 23.57
CA GLY A 61 -14.39 4.92 24.67
C GLY A 61 -13.63 3.61 24.91
N THR A 62 -12.67 3.23 24.06
CA THR A 62 -11.79 2.10 24.30
C THR A 62 -10.91 2.32 25.52
N VAL A 63 -10.55 1.24 26.22
CA VAL A 63 -9.73 1.31 27.43
C VAL A 63 -8.41 0.62 27.19
N VAL A 64 -7.33 1.34 27.45
CA VAL A 64 -5.96 0.83 27.46
C VAL A 64 -5.55 0.56 28.89
N GLU A 65 -5.15 -0.66 29.20
CA GLU A 65 -4.69 -1.05 30.53
C GLU A 65 -3.16 -1.08 30.59
N GLY A 66 -2.60 -0.40 31.58
CA GLY A 66 -1.18 -0.51 31.92
C GLY A 66 -0.89 -1.68 32.83
N ASP A 67 0.38 -2.00 32.99
CA ASP A 67 0.85 -3.02 33.92
C ASP A 67 0.67 -2.60 35.39
N GLU A 68 0.57 -3.59 36.32
CA GLU A 68 0.64 -3.33 37.74
C GLU A 68 2.07 -2.90 38.09
N GLN A 69 2.19 -1.80 38.81
CA GLN A 69 3.45 -1.20 39.24
C GLN A 69 3.44 -0.94 40.74
N THR A 70 4.62 -0.67 41.30
CA THR A 70 4.78 -0.23 42.68
C THR A 70 5.38 1.17 42.74
N ALA A 71 4.99 1.93 43.77
CA ALA A 71 5.58 3.24 44.04
C ALA A 71 5.66 3.45 45.56
N ALA A 72 6.62 4.27 45.99
CA ALA A 72 6.68 4.76 47.35
C ALA A 72 5.45 5.66 47.64
N PRO A 73 4.94 5.69 48.89
CA PRO A 73 3.92 6.64 49.25
C PRO A 73 4.34 8.09 49.00
N GLY A 74 3.47 8.86 48.37
CA GLY A 74 3.76 10.25 48.03
C GLY A 74 3.04 10.70 46.76
N MET A 75 3.71 11.49 45.95
CA MET A 75 3.18 11.97 44.68
C MET A 75 3.45 10.92 43.59
N LEU A 76 2.38 10.35 43.03
CA LEU A 76 2.44 9.49 41.86
C LEU A 76 2.11 10.32 40.63
N ARG A 77 3.04 10.38 39.70
CA ARG A 77 2.81 10.97 38.37
C ARG A 77 2.33 9.86 37.43
N VAL A 78 1.21 10.11 36.78
CA VAL A 78 0.65 9.23 35.77
C VAL A 78 0.92 9.84 34.41
N ASP A 79 1.75 9.17 33.61
CA ASP A 79 2.06 9.57 32.25
C ASP A 79 1.17 8.82 31.24
N ALA A 80 1.07 9.34 30.01
CA ALA A 80 0.35 8.65 28.95
C ALA A 80 1.05 7.28 28.65
N PRO A 81 0.29 6.28 28.21
CA PRO A 81 0.84 4.94 27.99
C PRO A 81 1.75 4.84 26.76
N VAL A 82 1.79 5.88 25.94
CA VAL A 82 2.62 5.91 24.72
C VAL A 82 4.09 5.85 25.05
N ARG A 83 4.77 4.84 24.54
CA ARG A 83 6.21 4.61 24.77
C ARG A 83 7.10 4.95 23.58
N ASP A 84 6.52 4.89 22.36
CA ASP A 84 7.22 5.19 21.11
C ASP A 84 6.23 5.58 20.02
N THR A 85 6.72 5.98 18.86
CA THR A 85 5.92 6.32 17.69
C THR A 85 6.47 5.61 16.46
N MET A 86 5.60 4.95 15.72
CA MET A 86 5.92 4.35 14.44
C MET A 86 5.47 5.28 13.32
N HIS A 87 6.42 5.68 12.47
CA HIS A 87 6.15 6.51 11.29
C HIS A 87 6.01 5.64 10.05
N ILE A 88 4.94 5.82 9.28
CA ILE A 88 4.66 5.09 8.04
C ILE A 88 4.43 6.11 6.93
N SER A 89 5.26 6.02 5.89
CA SER A 89 5.11 6.81 4.66
C SER A 89 4.58 5.92 3.55
N VAL A 90 3.57 6.37 2.84
CA VAL A 90 2.91 5.60 1.80
C VAL A 90 2.90 6.39 0.49
N ALA A 91 3.33 5.76 -0.60
CA ALA A 91 3.18 6.27 -1.95
C ALA A 91 2.24 5.36 -2.74
N ALA A 92 1.53 5.93 -3.70
CA ALA A 92 0.76 5.16 -4.66
C ALA A 92 1.51 5.07 -6.00
N THR A 93 1.35 3.95 -6.71
CA THR A 93 1.85 3.74 -8.07
C THR A 93 0.73 3.30 -9.01
N GLY A 94 0.85 3.60 -10.28
CA GLY A 94 -0.09 3.21 -11.32
C GLY A 94 -0.32 4.30 -12.35
N ASP A 95 -1.13 4.01 -13.35
CA ASP A 95 -1.44 4.96 -14.42
C ASP A 95 -2.64 5.86 -14.04
N PHE A 96 -2.38 6.85 -13.20
CA PHE A 96 -3.39 7.85 -12.82
C PHE A 96 -3.79 8.78 -13.98
N LYS A 97 -2.97 8.85 -15.04
CA LYS A 97 -3.28 9.68 -16.20
C LYS A 97 -4.39 9.08 -17.05
N GLU A 98 -4.32 7.80 -17.36
CA GLU A 98 -5.22 7.16 -18.31
C GLU A 98 -6.20 6.17 -17.64
N ARG A 99 -5.78 5.43 -16.63
CA ARG A 99 -6.50 4.28 -16.08
C ARG A 99 -7.07 4.48 -14.68
N LEU A 100 -6.23 4.88 -13.71
CA LEU A 100 -6.65 5.00 -12.32
C LEU A 100 -7.32 6.34 -12.04
N ALA A 101 -8.46 6.30 -11.36
CA ALA A 101 -9.06 7.49 -10.77
C ALA A 101 -8.50 7.73 -9.36
N GLN A 102 -8.31 6.64 -8.59
CA GLN A 102 -7.97 6.75 -7.17
C GLN A 102 -7.41 5.42 -6.64
N VAL A 103 -6.52 5.51 -5.64
CA VAL A 103 -6.11 4.41 -4.77
C VAL A 103 -6.50 4.75 -3.35
N LEU A 104 -7.25 3.86 -2.69
CA LEU A 104 -7.69 4.00 -1.31
C LEU A 104 -6.98 2.97 -0.45
N GLY A 105 -6.06 3.40 0.43
CA GLY A 105 -5.35 2.53 1.37
C GLY A 105 -5.99 2.54 2.75
N THR A 106 -6.20 1.39 3.34
CA THR A 106 -6.65 1.22 4.73
C THR A 106 -5.58 0.47 5.51
N PHE A 107 -5.17 1.02 6.64
CA PHE A 107 -4.08 0.53 7.49
C PHE A 107 -4.61 0.31 8.88
N ARG A 108 -4.27 -0.82 9.48
CA ARG A 108 -4.72 -1.21 10.82
C ARG A 108 -3.56 -1.66 11.66
N TYR A 109 -3.28 -0.93 12.73
CA TYR A 109 -2.40 -1.37 13.81
C TYR A 109 -3.24 -1.92 14.95
N ALA A 110 -2.83 -3.07 15.51
CA ALA A 110 -3.51 -3.67 16.64
C ALA A 110 -2.50 -4.15 17.70
N ASP A 111 -2.72 -3.74 18.93
CA ASP A 111 -2.03 -4.25 20.12
C ASP A 111 -3.06 -4.90 21.06
N PRO A 112 -3.32 -6.22 20.88
CA PRO A 112 -4.32 -6.94 21.69
C PRO A 112 -3.97 -7.02 23.18
N ALA A 113 -2.67 -6.99 23.53
CA ALA A 113 -2.22 -7.05 24.91
C ALA A 113 -2.70 -5.84 25.72
N HIS A 114 -2.83 -4.69 25.04
CA HIS A 114 -3.29 -3.45 25.65
C HIS A 114 -4.70 -3.04 25.18
N GLY A 115 -5.38 -3.89 24.38
CA GLY A 115 -6.72 -3.57 23.84
C GLY A 115 -6.71 -2.35 22.93
N TYR A 116 -5.60 -2.09 22.24
CA TYR A 116 -5.39 -0.87 21.45
C TYR A 116 -5.42 -1.16 19.94
N VAL A 117 -6.26 -0.44 19.22
CA VAL A 117 -6.40 -0.55 17.76
C VAL A 117 -6.46 0.85 17.17
N VAL A 118 -5.75 1.04 16.05
CA VAL A 118 -5.77 2.30 15.29
C VAL A 118 -5.97 1.96 13.82
N ASP A 119 -6.96 2.60 13.20
CA ASP A 119 -7.24 2.49 11.78
C ASP A 119 -6.93 3.84 11.10
N HIS A 120 -6.22 3.78 9.95
CA HIS A 120 -5.97 4.93 9.10
C HIS A 120 -6.44 4.66 7.68
N THR A 121 -6.94 5.70 7.01
CA THR A 121 -7.31 5.63 5.60
C THR A 121 -6.61 6.76 4.84
N LEU A 122 -5.93 6.40 3.75
CA LEU A 122 -5.24 7.33 2.86
C LEU A 122 -5.83 7.25 1.47
N THR A 123 -5.88 8.40 0.79
CA THR A 123 -6.46 8.51 -0.55
C THR A 123 -5.45 9.13 -1.50
N PHE A 124 -5.17 8.46 -2.61
CA PHE A 124 -4.22 8.90 -3.63
C PHE A 124 -4.95 9.11 -4.95
N THR A 125 -4.67 10.23 -5.60
CA THR A 125 -5.22 10.61 -6.91
C THR A 125 -4.12 10.89 -7.95
N SER A 126 -2.87 10.70 -7.57
CA SER A 126 -1.70 10.78 -8.45
C SER A 126 -0.53 9.95 -7.90
N ASP A 127 0.38 9.57 -8.75
CA ASP A 127 1.63 8.87 -8.44
C ASP A 127 2.70 9.77 -7.78
N ALA A 128 2.54 11.09 -7.85
CA ALA A 128 3.44 12.05 -7.20
C ALA A 128 3.14 12.26 -5.72
N GLN A 129 2.03 11.70 -5.20
CA GLN A 129 1.63 11.88 -3.81
C GLN A 129 2.33 10.89 -2.89
N VAL A 130 2.95 11.43 -1.84
CA VAL A 130 3.38 10.67 -0.66
C VAL A 130 2.61 11.20 0.53
N GLN A 131 1.97 10.31 1.26
CA GLN A 131 1.26 10.63 2.50
C GLN A 131 1.87 9.85 3.65
N ALA A 132 1.78 10.38 4.85
CA ALA A 132 2.34 9.72 6.02
C ALA A 132 1.36 9.82 7.20
N PHE A 133 1.47 8.88 8.10
CA PHE A 133 0.76 8.88 9.38
C PHE A 133 1.64 8.28 10.48
N ASP A 134 1.33 8.66 11.70
CA ASP A 134 2.02 8.19 12.89
C ASP A 134 1.11 7.28 13.70
N VAL A 135 1.66 6.19 14.20
CA VAL A 135 1.03 5.30 15.16
C VAL A 135 1.80 5.37 16.48
N GLU A 136 1.12 5.78 17.53
CA GLU A 136 1.69 5.76 18.87
C GLU A 136 1.71 4.32 19.39
N LEU A 137 2.89 3.85 19.85
CA LEU A 137 3.10 2.50 20.33
C LEU A 137 2.99 2.42 21.84
N LEU A 138 2.19 1.50 22.33
CA LEU A 138 2.15 1.12 23.76
C LEU A 138 3.22 0.08 24.06
N ASP A 139 3.47 -0.82 23.12
CA ASP A 139 4.60 -1.74 23.10
C ASP A 139 5.57 -1.32 21.96
N PRO A 140 6.79 -0.83 22.29
CA PRO A 140 7.76 -0.39 21.29
C PRO A 140 8.28 -1.52 20.40
N GLU A 141 8.20 -2.78 20.84
CA GLU A 141 8.65 -3.95 20.07
C GLU A 141 7.62 -4.36 19.01
N ARG A 142 6.35 -3.98 19.20
CA ARG A 142 5.28 -4.32 18.29
C ARG A 142 5.13 -3.25 17.21
N ARG A 143 5.71 -3.51 16.05
CA ARG A 143 5.74 -2.56 14.91
C ARG A 143 5.08 -3.06 13.65
N ASP A 144 4.51 -4.26 13.68
CA ASP A 144 3.74 -4.83 12.58
C ASP A 144 2.35 -4.19 12.50
N TYR A 145 1.86 -4.02 11.29
CA TYR A 145 0.51 -3.56 11.00
C TYR A 145 -0.05 -4.31 9.80
N ASP A 146 -1.37 -4.31 9.66
CA ASP A 146 -2.05 -4.87 8.51
C ASP A 146 -2.51 -3.76 7.57
N TYR A 147 -2.52 -4.03 6.27
CA TYR A 147 -3.08 -3.09 5.30
C TYR A 147 -3.80 -3.81 4.17
N ARG A 148 -4.70 -3.07 3.53
CA ARG A 148 -5.31 -3.41 2.24
C ARG A 148 -5.51 -2.14 1.46
N TYR A 149 -5.68 -2.25 0.15
CA TYR A 149 -6.00 -1.09 -0.67
C TYR A 149 -6.97 -1.44 -1.80
N THR A 150 -7.70 -0.43 -2.25
CA THR A 150 -8.69 -0.53 -3.32
C THR A 150 -8.24 0.33 -4.48
N LEU A 151 -8.16 -0.24 -5.66
CA LEU A 151 -7.93 0.44 -6.93
C LEU A 151 -9.28 0.82 -7.54
N ILE A 152 -9.49 2.10 -7.81
CA ILE A 152 -10.69 2.63 -8.45
C ILE A 152 -10.27 3.15 -9.82
N TYR A 153 -10.77 2.50 -10.86
CA TYR A 153 -10.45 2.83 -12.24
C TYR A 153 -11.39 3.89 -12.81
N LYS A 154 -10.93 4.67 -13.78
CA LYS A 154 -11.76 5.66 -14.52
C LYS A 154 -12.91 5.03 -15.28
N SER A 155 -12.79 3.75 -15.64
CA SER A 155 -13.85 2.94 -16.21
C SER A 155 -15.01 2.62 -15.25
N GLY A 156 -14.85 2.91 -13.95
CA GLY A 156 -15.78 2.52 -12.89
C GLY A 156 -15.50 1.14 -12.29
N ARG A 157 -14.53 0.39 -12.81
CA ARG A 157 -14.08 -0.88 -12.22
C ARG A 157 -13.43 -0.61 -10.86
N VAL A 158 -13.62 -1.54 -9.93
CA VAL A 158 -13.02 -1.52 -8.58
C VAL A 158 -12.31 -2.85 -8.35
N LYS A 159 -11.08 -2.81 -7.83
CA LYS A 159 -10.28 -4.00 -7.49
C LYS A 159 -9.73 -3.83 -6.07
N ASP A 160 -10.02 -4.78 -5.20
CA ASP A 160 -9.45 -4.85 -3.85
C ASP A 160 -8.16 -5.66 -3.85
N VAL A 161 -7.17 -5.23 -3.06
CA VAL A 161 -5.87 -5.90 -2.92
C VAL A 161 -5.51 -6.01 -1.43
N PRO A 162 -5.40 -7.22 -0.88
CA PRO A 162 -5.80 -8.48 -1.52
C PRO A 162 -7.32 -8.55 -1.70
N GLU A 163 -7.81 -9.47 -2.51
CA GLU A 163 -9.26 -9.67 -2.71
C GLU A 163 -9.97 -10.04 -1.40
N GLU A 164 -9.29 -10.83 -0.55
CA GLU A 164 -9.77 -11.20 0.78
C GLU A 164 -8.67 -10.98 1.82
N GLY A 165 -9.05 -10.52 3.01
CA GLY A 165 -8.14 -10.32 4.15
C GLY A 165 -7.31 -9.04 4.08
N THR A 166 -6.07 -9.11 4.57
CA THR A 166 -5.11 -8.02 4.66
C THR A 166 -3.70 -8.49 4.33
N LEU A 167 -2.82 -7.56 4.02
CA LEU A 167 -1.39 -7.80 3.82
C LEU A 167 -0.62 -7.33 5.06
N PRO A 168 0.46 -8.02 5.45
CA PRO A 168 1.34 -7.55 6.52
C PRO A 168 2.15 -6.34 6.05
N GLY A 169 2.27 -5.34 6.93
CA GLY A 169 3.10 -4.16 6.72
C GLY A 169 4.21 -4.05 7.75
N GLU A 170 5.32 -3.44 7.34
CA GLU A 170 6.47 -3.14 8.18
C GLU A 170 6.67 -1.61 8.25
N PRO A 171 7.29 -1.09 9.34
CA PRO A 171 7.58 0.34 9.47
C PRO A 171 8.40 0.89 8.31
N GLY A 172 8.19 2.16 7.99
CA GLY A 172 8.98 2.86 6.99
C GLY A 172 8.20 3.25 5.75
N PHE A 173 8.71 2.91 4.56
CA PHE A 173 8.12 3.33 3.29
C PHE A 173 7.41 2.17 2.59
N LEU A 174 6.13 2.36 2.30
CA LEU A 174 5.28 1.40 1.60
C LEU A 174 4.82 1.98 0.26
N VAL A 175 4.82 1.14 -0.77
CA VAL A 175 4.22 1.47 -2.07
C VAL A 175 3.01 0.58 -2.29
N ILE A 176 1.84 1.21 -2.49
CA ILE A 176 0.59 0.54 -2.85
C ILE A 176 0.17 0.98 -4.25
N GLY A 177 -0.68 0.21 -4.91
CA GLY A 177 -1.22 0.59 -6.21
C GLY A 177 -1.17 -0.52 -7.24
N GLU A 178 -1.22 -0.12 -8.49
CA GLU A 178 -1.28 -1.02 -9.62
C GLU A 178 0.07 -1.74 -9.78
N ARG A 179 0.04 -3.06 -9.80
CA ARG A 179 1.18 -3.90 -10.11
C ARG A 179 0.79 -4.81 -11.26
N PHE A 180 1.64 -4.88 -12.27
CA PHE A 180 1.42 -5.73 -13.42
C PHE A 180 2.36 -6.93 -13.37
N ASP A 181 1.81 -8.10 -13.61
CA ASP A 181 2.59 -9.34 -13.69
C ASP A 181 3.42 -9.38 -14.98
N LEU A 182 2.87 -8.79 -16.05
CA LEU A 182 3.57 -8.60 -17.31
C LEU A 182 3.55 -7.13 -17.73
N GLU A 183 4.74 -6.55 -17.87
CA GLU A 183 4.95 -5.24 -18.48
C GLU A 183 5.93 -5.37 -19.66
N VAL A 184 5.48 -4.95 -20.85
CA VAL A 184 6.25 -5.02 -22.08
C VAL A 184 6.45 -3.62 -22.65
N GLN A 185 7.69 -3.22 -22.84
CA GLN A 185 8.04 -1.99 -23.53
C GLN A 185 8.17 -2.22 -25.03
N LEU A 186 7.33 -1.57 -25.83
CA LEU A 186 7.37 -1.57 -27.27
C LEU A 186 8.28 -0.45 -27.76
N LEU A 187 9.27 -0.78 -28.58
CA LEU A 187 10.28 0.15 -29.08
C LEU A 187 10.20 0.25 -30.61
N GLY A 188 9.78 1.40 -31.09
CA GLY A 188 9.79 1.74 -32.54
C GLY A 188 11.12 2.33 -33.05
N ALA A 189 12.20 2.21 -32.26
CA ALA A 189 13.49 2.87 -32.55
C ALA A 189 14.15 2.48 -33.90
N LEU A 190 13.79 1.29 -34.45
CA LEU A 190 14.28 0.81 -35.73
C LEU A 190 13.33 1.11 -36.91
N LEU A 191 12.17 1.73 -36.65
CA LEU A 191 11.22 2.07 -37.69
C LEU A 191 11.74 3.26 -38.52
N THR A 192 11.72 3.08 -39.84
CA THR A 192 12.00 4.13 -40.79
C THR A 192 10.72 4.46 -41.55
N TYR A 193 10.34 5.73 -41.55
CA TYR A 193 9.13 6.20 -42.20
C TYR A 193 9.45 6.79 -43.55
N ASP A 194 8.89 6.19 -44.59
CA ASP A 194 9.01 6.58 -46.00
C ASP A 194 7.69 6.31 -46.75
N ASP A 195 7.68 6.25 -48.05
CA ASP A 195 6.46 5.95 -48.82
C ASP A 195 5.97 4.51 -48.62
N ARG A 196 6.84 3.59 -48.20
CA ARG A 196 6.51 2.18 -47.88
C ARG A 196 5.95 2.00 -46.48
N VAL A 197 6.34 2.87 -45.52
CA VAL A 197 5.89 2.79 -44.14
C VAL A 197 5.50 4.18 -43.67
N ARG A 198 4.22 4.45 -43.58
CA ARG A 198 3.64 5.71 -43.03
C ARG A 198 3.19 5.55 -41.59
N MET A 199 2.76 4.35 -41.27
CA MET A 199 2.23 4.00 -39.96
C MET A 199 2.53 2.52 -39.69
N VAL A 200 2.80 2.21 -38.44
CA VAL A 200 2.91 0.82 -37.95
C VAL A 200 1.91 0.62 -36.85
N LYS A 201 1.07 -0.42 -36.95
CA LYS A 201 0.19 -0.87 -35.89
C LYS A 201 0.73 -2.17 -35.32
N VAL A 202 0.73 -2.28 -34.00
CA VAL A 202 1.15 -3.50 -33.28
C VAL A 202 -0.03 -3.95 -32.41
N ASP A 203 -0.56 -5.11 -32.74
CA ASP A 203 -1.57 -5.77 -31.93
C ASP A 203 -0.89 -6.82 -31.04
N ILE A 204 -1.07 -6.72 -29.74
CA ILE A 204 -0.53 -7.66 -28.77
C ILE A 204 -1.67 -8.47 -28.18
N THR A 205 -1.44 -9.79 -28.06
CA THR A 205 -2.36 -10.71 -27.39
C THR A 205 -1.63 -11.46 -26.28
N CYS A 206 -2.14 -11.34 -25.03
CA CYS A 206 -1.67 -12.10 -23.88
C CYS A 206 -2.71 -13.17 -23.50
N PRO A 207 -2.50 -14.45 -23.83
CA PRO A 207 -3.49 -15.51 -23.64
C PRO A 207 -3.80 -15.75 -22.15
N ASP A 208 -2.85 -15.44 -21.27
CA ASP A 208 -2.94 -15.67 -19.84
C ASP A 208 -3.33 -14.41 -19.04
N ALA A 209 -3.85 -13.37 -19.71
CA ALA A 209 -4.40 -12.19 -19.02
C ALA A 209 -5.53 -12.59 -18.05
N ALA A 210 -5.54 -11.97 -16.88
CA ALA A 210 -6.56 -12.20 -15.86
C ALA A 210 -7.93 -11.65 -16.30
N ASP A 211 -7.91 -10.53 -17.03
CA ASP A 211 -9.10 -9.86 -17.57
C ASP A 211 -9.16 -10.06 -19.10
N GLU A 212 -10.33 -10.48 -19.60
CA GLU A 212 -10.53 -10.67 -21.05
C GLU A 212 -10.42 -9.36 -21.83
N ASP A 213 -10.85 -8.24 -21.24
CA ASP A 213 -10.77 -6.91 -21.86
C ASP A 213 -9.32 -6.39 -21.95
N GLU A 214 -8.41 -6.88 -21.11
CA GLU A 214 -6.99 -6.54 -21.11
C GLU A 214 -6.14 -7.53 -21.93
N ARG A 215 -6.76 -8.58 -22.46
CA ARG A 215 -6.09 -9.65 -23.21
C ARG A 215 -5.45 -9.16 -24.50
N GLU A 216 -6.07 -8.18 -25.14
CA GLU A 216 -5.64 -7.63 -26.42
C GLU A 216 -5.42 -6.13 -26.32
N ALA A 217 -4.36 -5.64 -26.94
CA ALA A 217 -4.08 -4.20 -27.01
C ALA A 217 -3.47 -3.84 -28.35
N SER A 218 -3.83 -2.65 -28.87
CA SER A 218 -3.34 -2.11 -30.13
C SER A 218 -2.52 -0.86 -29.88
N PHE A 219 -1.36 -0.77 -30.50
CA PHE A 219 -0.43 0.36 -30.42
C PHE A 219 -0.13 0.89 -31.82
N VAL A 220 -0.07 2.21 -31.95
CA VAL A 220 0.18 2.86 -33.25
C VAL A 220 1.44 3.71 -33.18
N PHE A 221 2.35 3.47 -34.11
CA PHE A 221 3.57 4.23 -34.30
C PHE A 221 3.51 4.98 -35.65
N ASN A 222 3.81 6.26 -35.61
CA ASN A 222 3.81 7.11 -36.81
C ASN A 222 4.89 8.20 -36.70
N THR A 223 5.12 8.91 -37.77
CA THR A 223 6.07 10.03 -37.82
C THR A 223 5.66 11.13 -36.82
N GLY A 224 6.56 11.45 -35.88
CA GLY A 224 6.31 12.45 -34.83
C GLY A 224 5.52 11.97 -33.63
N GLY A 225 5.08 10.71 -33.63
CA GLY A 225 4.46 10.06 -32.45
C GLY A 225 5.48 9.52 -31.47
N GLU A 226 4.97 8.97 -30.38
CA GLU A 226 5.80 8.32 -29.36
C GLU A 226 6.42 7.05 -29.92
N MET A 227 7.74 6.93 -29.82
CA MET A 227 8.51 5.76 -30.28
C MET A 227 8.64 4.68 -29.21
N THR A 228 8.08 4.92 -28.03
CA THR A 228 8.05 3.97 -26.89
C THR A 228 6.65 3.93 -26.32
N GLN A 229 6.07 2.74 -26.27
CA GLN A 229 4.75 2.52 -25.65
C GLN A 229 4.84 1.30 -24.73
N ASN A 230 3.91 1.15 -23.79
CA ASN A 230 3.96 0.09 -22.82
C ASN A 230 2.65 -0.71 -22.83
N PHE A 231 2.76 -2.02 -22.95
CA PHE A 231 1.69 -2.97 -22.71
C PHE A 231 1.81 -3.49 -21.29
N ARG A 232 0.71 -3.48 -20.54
CA ARG A 232 0.66 -3.89 -19.14
C ARG A 232 -0.58 -4.72 -18.89
N VAL A 233 -0.41 -5.86 -18.21
CA VAL A 233 -1.51 -6.76 -17.91
C VAL A 233 -1.23 -7.56 -16.64
N ASP A 234 -2.29 -7.81 -15.84
CA ASP A 234 -2.27 -8.79 -14.77
C ASP A 234 -2.49 -10.19 -15.35
N LEU A 235 -1.79 -11.19 -14.84
CA LEU A 235 -1.95 -12.57 -15.26
C LEU A 235 -2.93 -13.30 -14.33
N ARG A 236 -3.65 -14.28 -14.88
CA ARG A 236 -4.41 -15.23 -14.07
C ARG A 236 -3.47 -16.11 -13.25
N ASP A 237 -3.95 -16.69 -12.16
CA ASP A 237 -3.18 -17.59 -11.31
C ASP A 237 -2.52 -18.72 -12.10
N GLY A 238 -1.20 -18.83 -11.97
CA GLY A 238 -0.39 -19.78 -12.72
C GLY A 238 -0.19 -19.45 -14.20
N GLY A 239 -0.63 -18.27 -14.64
CA GLY A 239 -0.42 -17.75 -16.00
C GLY A 239 1.06 -17.51 -16.30
N GLN A 240 1.43 -17.64 -17.58
CA GLN A 240 2.79 -17.39 -18.03
C GLN A 240 2.91 -15.97 -18.58
N ALA A 241 3.98 -15.27 -18.20
CA ALA A 241 4.33 -13.95 -18.71
C ALA A 241 4.80 -14.03 -20.18
N ARG A 242 3.85 -14.34 -21.08
CA ARG A 242 4.08 -14.51 -22.52
C ARG A 242 2.98 -13.83 -23.31
N TYR A 243 3.35 -13.30 -24.46
CA TYR A 243 2.45 -12.64 -25.40
C TYR A 243 2.82 -12.96 -26.83
N SER A 244 1.91 -12.78 -27.76
CA SER A 244 2.18 -12.74 -29.19
C SER A 244 1.92 -11.34 -29.71
N ALA A 245 2.56 -10.99 -30.84
CA ALA A 245 2.33 -9.70 -31.48
C ALA A 245 2.14 -9.87 -33.00
N GLU A 246 1.21 -9.11 -33.56
CA GLU A 246 1.08 -8.89 -35.01
C GLU A 246 1.47 -7.46 -35.33
N VAL A 247 2.37 -7.27 -36.30
CA VAL A 247 2.84 -5.97 -36.73
C VAL A 247 2.32 -5.71 -38.16
N GLU A 248 1.56 -4.64 -38.34
CA GLU A 248 0.99 -4.20 -39.58
C GLU A 248 1.70 -2.92 -40.04
N TYR A 249 2.29 -2.92 -41.25
CA TYR A 249 2.94 -1.76 -41.87
C TYR A 249 2.02 -1.21 -42.95
N PHE A 250 1.68 0.07 -42.87
CA PHE A 250 0.81 0.76 -43.80
C PHE A 250 1.63 1.68 -44.69
N SER A 251 1.56 1.48 -46.00
CA SER A 251 2.23 2.33 -47.00
C SER A 251 1.44 3.60 -47.32
N ALA A 252 2.07 4.55 -48.03
CA ALA A 252 1.41 5.74 -48.55
C ALA A 252 0.33 5.41 -49.61
N ALA A 253 0.45 4.27 -50.30
CA ALA A 253 -0.53 3.77 -51.25
C ALA A 253 -1.72 3.03 -50.61
N GLY A 254 -1.71 2.85 -49.27
CA GLY A 254 -2.75 2.11 -48.55
C GLY A 254 -2.51 0.60 -48.54
N GLU A 255 -1.37 0.12 -48.99
CA GLU A 255 -1.01 -1.29 -48.88
C GLU A 255 -0.65 -1.64 -47.44
N VAL A 256 -0.96 -2.88 -47.03
CA VAL A 256 -0.71 -3.39 -45.66
C VAL A 256 0.16 -4.64 -45.75
N THR A 257 1.34 -4.58 -45.14
CA THR A 257 2.20 -5.75 -44.94
C THR A 257 2.13 -6.20 -43.50
N ARG A 258 2.01 -7.50 -43.25
CA ARG A 258 1.86 -8.10 -41.91
C ARG A 258 3.00 -9.01 -41.55
N THR A 259 3.44 -8.94 -40.31
CA THR A 259 4.42 -9.85 -39.72
C THR A 259 3.91 -10.36 -38.37
N GLN A 260 3.81 -11.67 -38.22
CA GLN A 260 3.47 -12.28 -36.95
C GLN A 260 4.73 -12.62 -36.16
N LEU A 261 4.75 -12.21 -34.91
CA LEU A 261 5.74 -12.59 -33.92
C LEU A 261 5.10 -13.62 -32.98
N GLY A 262 5.68 -14.81 -32.90
CA GLY A 262 5.15 -15.89 -32.06
C GLY A 262 5.16 -15.56 -30.56
N LEU A 263 5.01 -16.58 -29.72
CA LEU A 263 5.01 -16.38 -28.26
C LEU A 263 6.36 -15.83 -27.78
N ILE A 264 6.31 -14.69 -27.15
CA ILE A 264 7.45 -13.90 -26.66
C ILE A 264 7.37 -13.84 -25.14
N GLY A 265 8.49 -14.06 -24.45
CA GLY A 265 8.61 -13.91 -22.99
C GLY A 265 9.46 -12.72 -22.54
N GLU A 266 9.91 -11.90 -23.50
CA GLU A 266 10.78 -10.77 -23.23
C GLU A 266 9.97 -9.52 -22.81
N LYS A 267 10.52 -8.74 -21.89
CA LYS A 267 9.91 -7.48 -21.41
C LYS A 267 10.12 -6.28 -22.35
N LYS A 268 10.83 -6.49 -23.47
CA LYS A 268 11.07 -5.47 -24.50
C LYS A 268 10.80 -6.07 -25.86
N LEU A 269 9.92 -5.43 -26.61
CA LEU A 269 9.63 -5.77 -27.98
C LEU A 269 10.20 -4.66 -28.89
N ILE A 270 11.28 -4.96 -29.57
CA ILE A 270 11.79 -4.10 -30.63
C ILE A 270 10.99 -4.41 -31.89
N ILE A 271 10.25 -3.43 -32.40
CA ILE A 271 9.45 -3.58 -33.62
C ILE A 271 10.41 -3.70 -34.81
N PRO A 272 10.36 -4.84 -35.54
CA PRO A 272 11.27 -5.04 -36.66
C PRO A 272 11.01 -3.99 -37.77
N PRO A 273 12.04 -3.52 -38.51
CA PRO A 273 11.82 -2.72 -39.69
C PRO A 273 11.24 -3.55 -40.83
N LEU A 274 10.45 -2.94 -41.70
CA LEU A 274 10.01 -3.59 -42.94
C LEU A 274 11.24 -3.83 -43.84
N LEU A 275 11.56 -5.10 -44.06
CA LEU A 275 12.69 -5.46 -44.92
C LEU A 275 12.43 -5.01 -46.39
N PRO A 276 13.46 -4.59 -47.14
CA PRO A 276 13.32 -4.35 -48.58
C PRO A 276 12.92 -5.64 -49.29
N GLU A 277 12.08 -5.51 -50.32
CA GLU A 277 11.84 -6.66 -51.19
C GLU A 277 13.15 -7.19 -51.74
N PRO A 278 13.35 -8.53 -51.82
CA PRO A 278 14.52 -9.09 -52.46
C PRO A 278 14.56 -8.56 -53.92
N GLU A 279 15.71 -8.04 -54.33
CA GLU A 279 15.90 -7.65 -55.72
C GLU A 279 15.55 -8.85 -56.64
N PRO A 280 14.75 -8.64 -57.69
CA PRO A 280 14.44 -9.71 -58.62
C PRO A 280 15.74 -10.31 -59.13
N GLU A 281 15.90 -11.63 -59.05
CA GLU A 281 17.05 -12.32 -59.59
C GLU A 281 17.23 -11.88 -61.07
N PRO A 282 18.46 -11.50 -61.48
CA PRO A 282 18.70 -11.14 -62.85
C PRO A 282 18.28 -12.32 -63.72
N THR A 283 17.31 -12.08 -64.61
CA THR A 283 16.89 -13.07 -65.61
C THR A 283 18.15 -13.51 -66.39
N PRO A 284 18.48 -14.80 -66.42
CA PRO A 284 19.62 -15.26 -67.18
C PRO A 284 19.41 -14.86 -68.64
N ASP A 285 20.28 -14.00 -69.14
CA ASP A 285 20.32 -13.61 -70.58
C ASP A 285 20.38 -14.90 -71.42
N GLY A 286 19.30 -15.15 -72.17
CA GLY A 286 19.23 -16.23 -73.13
C GLY A 286 20.24 -16.03 -74.19
N GLY A 287 21.35 -16.78 -74.17
CA GLY A 287 22.28 -16.93 -75.22
C GLY A 287 21.78 -17.86 -76.34
#